data_8d61669b1bf0a24c927cbc5cf299666d
#
_entry.id   8d61669b1bf0a24c927cbc5cf299666d
#
_cell.length_a   1.000
_cell.length_b   1.000
_cell.length_c   1.000
_cell.angle_alpha   90.00
_cell.angle_beta   90.00
_cell.angle_gamma   90.00
#
_symmetry.space_group_name_H-M   'P 1'
#
loop_
_entity.id
_entity.type
_entity.pdbx_description
1 polymer ?
#
loop_
_entity_poly.entity_id
_entity_poly.type
_entity_poly.pdbx_seq_one_letter_code
_entity_poly.pdbx_strand_id
1 'polypeptide(L)'
;MDKKDQTMETFKGVPGLTSSALPEGVRSEDMFKKDFEKGQMSRDMTIFVDDDGKAYHIYSSEENSTTHIAELTPDYTGHTGKFVRAFPGRFMEAPAIFKHKGKYYFIASGCTGWAPNAARSAVAKNIAGPWTE
;
A
#
# COMPACT_ATOMS: atom_id res chain seq x y z
N MET A 1 11.42 14.13 -5.91
CA MET A 1 10.80 12.81 -5.78
C MET A 1 9.97 12.56 -7.03
N ASP A 2 10.29 11.55 -7.80
CA ASP A 2 9.44 11.19 -8.95
C ASP A 2 8.16 10.54 -8.40
N LYS A 3 7.05 11.27 -8.54
CA LYS A 3 5.74 10.84 -8.03
C LYS A 3 4.95 10.00 -9.03
N LYS A 4 5.61 9.48 -10.07
CA LYS A 4 4.93 8.62 -11.03
C LYS A 4 4.57 7.30 -10.38
N ASP A 5 3.29 7.01 -10.37
CA ASP A 5 2.77 5.68 -10.07
C ASP A 5 3.27 4.72 -11.15
N GLN A 6 4.24 3.87 -10.79
CA GLN A 6 4.87 2.97 -11.75
C GLN A 6 4.05 1.71 -12.02
N THR A 7 2.94 1.52 -11.33
CA THR A 7 2.26 0.24 -11.36
C THR A 7 0.75 0.30 -11.36
N MET A 8 0.17 1.42 -11.75
CA MET A 8 -1.30 1.46 -11.99
C MET A 8 -1.78 0.29 -12.85
N GLU A 9 -0.92 -0.17 -13.76
CA GLU A 9 -1.23 -1.33 -14.59
C GLU A 9 -1.03 -2.67 -13.88
N THR A 10 -0.14 -2.74 -12.91
CA THR A 10 0.17 -3.97 -12.18
C THR A 10 -0.97 -4.38 -11.24
N PHE A 11 -1.79 -3.42 -10.84
CA PHE A 11 -2.96 -3.65 -9.99
C PHE A 11 -4.28 -3.79 -10.76
N LYS A 12 -4.23 -3.79 -12.09
CA LYS A 12 -5.36 -4.20 -12.91
C LYS A 12 -5.68 -5.66 -12.59
N GLY A 13 -6.80 -5.88 -11.94
CA GLY A 13 -7.28 -7.22 -11.64
C GLY A 13 -7.20 -7.67 -10.19
N VAL A 14 -6.93 -6.78 -9.24
CA VAL A 14 -7.22 -7.10 -7.85
C VAL A 14 -8.75 -7.25 -7.71
N PRO A 15 -9.26 -8.45 -7.42
CA PRO A 15 -10.71 -8.66 -7.35
C PRO A 15 -11.33 -7.75 -6.28
N GLY A 16 -12.43 -7.11 -6.60
CA GLY A 16 -13.19 -6.32 -5.64
C GLY A 16 -12.89 -4.82 -5.61
N LEU A 17 -12.04 -4.29 -6.46
CA LEU A 17 -11.82 -2.85 -6.62
C LEU A 17 -12.90 -2.21 -7.49
N THR A 18 -14.10 -2.20 -7.00
CA THR A 18 -15.20 -1.41 -7.59
C THR A 18 -15.51 -0.23 -6.66
N SER A 19 -16.05 0.82 -7.21
CA SER A 19 -16.54 1.99 -6.44
C SER A 19 -17.52 1.61 -5.32
N SER A 20 -18.11 0.43 -5.38
CA SER A 20 -18.99 -0.14 -4.35
C SER A 20 -18.25 -0.65 -3.10
N ALA A 21 -16.92 -0.74 -3.11
CA ALA A 21 -16.13 -1.13 -1.94
C ALA A 21 -15.77 0.04 -1.02
N LEU A 22 -16.18 1.25 -1.35
CA LEU A 22 -15.93 2.43 -0.53
C LEU A 22 -16.95 2.53 0.60
N PRO A 23 -16.55 3.02 1.78
CA PRO A 23 -17.48 3.35 2.84
C PRO A 23 -18.57 4.32 2.35
N GLU A 24 -19.77 4.21 2.91
CA GLU A 24 -20.87 5.08 2.57
C GLU A 24 -20.50 6.57 2.74
N GLY A 25 -20.77 7.39 1.74
CA GLY A 25 -20.46 8.82 1.76
C GLY A 25 -19.04 9.20 1.28
N VAL A 26 -18.21 8.21 0.96
CA VAL A 26 -16.86 8.44 0.44
C VAL A 26 -16.86 8.38 -1.07
N ARG A 27 -16.47 9.48 -1.72
CA ARG A 27 -16.21 9.47 -3.17
C ARG A 27 -14.76 9.06 -3.43
N SER A 28 -14.56 8.06 -4.28
CA SER A 28 -13.24 7.56 -4.66
C SER A 28 -12.32 8.65 -5.20
N GLU A 29 -12.88 9.59 -5.95
CA GLU A 29 -12.17 10.67 -6.60
C GLU A 29 -11.54 11.66 -5.62
N ASP A 30 -12.17 11.84 -4.45
CA ASP A 30 -11.69 12.77 -3.42
C ASP A 30 -10.51 12.20 -2.59
N MET A 31 -10.31 10.91 -2.62
CA MET A 31 -9.31 10.22 -1.80
C MET A 31 -8.13 9.68 -2.61
N PHE A 32 -8.41 9.12 -3.77
CA PHE A 32 -7.36 8.55 -4.61
C PHE A 32 -6.41 9.62 -5.14
N LYS A 33 -5.11 9.35 -5.05
CA LYS A 33 -4.03 10.24 -5.46
C LYS A 33 -4.02 11.59 -4.75
N LYS A 34 -4.70 11.71 -3.63
CA LYS A 34 -4.67 12.92 -2.82
C LYS A 34 -3.23 13.26 -2.44
N ASP A 35 -2.92 14.55 -2.49
CA ASP A 35 -1.61 15.11 -2.14
C ASP A 35 -0.43 14.65 -3.02
N PHE A 36 -0.65 14.01 -4.17
CA PHE A 36 0.43 13.57 -5.05
C PHE A 36 1.35 14.71 -5.51
N GLU A 37 0.81 15.91 -5.69
CA GLU A 37 1.58 17.08 -6.11
C GLU A 37 2.29 17.80 -4.95
N LYS A 38 1.74 17.68 -3.75
CA LYS A 38 2.22 18.40 -2.55
C LYS A 38 3.01 17.54 -1.57
N GLY A 39 3.13 16.28 -1.82
CA GLY A 39 3.66 15.26 -0.93
C GLY A 39 2.59 14.20 -0.69
N GLN A 40 3.02 13.01 -0.29
CA GLN A 40 2.10 11.92 0.00
C GLN A 40 1.86 11.81 1.48
N MET A 41 0.60 11.65 1.86
CA MET A 41 0.24 11.32 3.23
C MET A 41 0.87 9.99 3.62
N SER A 42 1.46 9.92 4.80
CA SER A 42 1.89 8.68 5.42
C SER A 42 1.28 8.61 6.81
N ARG A 43 0.42 7.64 7.01
CA ARG A 43 -0.19 7.31 8.30
C ARG A 43 0.47 6.05 8.87
N ASP A 44 -0.29 5.05 9.31
CA ASP A 44 0.28 3.81 9.82
C ASP A 44 1.29 3.23 8.84
N MET A 45 2.47 2.87 9.34
CA MET A 45 3.59 2.49 8.49
C MET A 45 4.46 1.41 9.11
N THR A 46 5.22 0.73 8.26
CA THR A 46 6.31 -0.15 8.64
C THR A 46 7.45 -0.07 7.62
N ILE A 47 8.59 -0.61 8.00
CA ILE A 47 9.74 -0.79 7.10
C ILE A 47 9.96 -2.29 6.91
N PHE A 48 10.21 -2.67 5.67
CA PHE A 48 10.62 -4.02 5.30
C PHE A 48 11.97 -3.96 4.58
N VAL A 49 12.92 -4.78 5.02
CA VAL A 49 14.22 -4.94 4.34
C VAL A 49 14.23 -6.32 3.68
N ASP A 50 14.42 -6.35 2.37
CA ASP A 50 14.46 -7.59 1.59
C ASP A 50 15.84 -8.26 1.64
N ASP A 51 15.92 -9.50 1.19
CA ASP A 51 17.14 -10.33 1.20
C ASP A 51 18.27 -9.71 0.37
N ASP A 52 17.97 -8.86 -0.61
CA ASP A 52 18.94 -8.15 -1.43
C ASP A 52 19.44 -6.83 -0.79
N GLY A 53 19.00 -6.53 0.43
CA GLY A 53 19.36 -5.32 1.16
C GLY A 53 18.53 -4.09 0.79
N LYS A 54 17.62 -4.17 -0.16
CA LYS A 54 16.70 -3.07 -0.44
C LYS A 54 15.67 -2.94 0.65
N ALA A 55 15.40 -1.71 1.03
CA ALA A 55 14.38 -1.40 2.03
C ALA A 55 13.17 -0.73 1.39
N TYR A 56 12.03 -0.98 1.98
CA TYR A 56 10.74 -0.45 1.52
C TYR A 56 9.99 0.17 2.69
N HIS A 57 9.46 1.36 2.47
CA HIS A 57 8.51 2.02 3.35
C HIS A 57 7.10 1.63 2.91
N ILE A 58 6.37 0.97 3.78
CA ILE A 58 5.00 0.52 3.55
C ILE A 58 4.09 1.36 4.42
N TYR A 59 3.14 2.06 3.85
CA TYR A 59 2.32 3.00 4.61
C TYR A 59 0.93 3.18 4.02
N SER A 60 -0.02 3.49 4.90
CA SER A 60 -1.37 3.89 4.53
C SER A 60 -1.36 5.34 4.04
N SER A 61 -1.85 5.56 2.84
CA SER A 61 -1.86 6.85 2.16
C SER A 61 -3.23 7.15 1.58
N GLU A 62 -3.38 8.30 0.91
CA GLU A 62 -4.60 8.67 0.22
C GLU A 62 -5.83 8.58 1.14
N GLU A 63 -5.75 9.19 2.34
CA GLU A 63 -6.76 9.09 3.41
C GLU A 63 -7.06 7.64 3.83
N ASN A 64 -6.03 6.80 3.95
CA ASN A 64 -6.08 5.37 4.22
C ASN A 64 -6.74 4.52 3.11
N SER A 65 -7.12 5.12 1.99
CA SER A 65 -7.76 4.38 0.91
C SER A 65 -6.82 3.42 0.20
N THR A 66 -5.52 3.69 0.24
CA THR A 66 -4.51 2.98 -0.55
C THR A 66 -3.24 2.77 0.26
N THR A 67 -2.68 1.56 0.21
CA THR A 67 -1.35 1.29 0.76
C THR A 67 -0.29 1.65 -0.28
N HIS A 68 0.72 2.38 0.13
CA HIS A 68 1.91 2.61 -0.70
C HIS A 68 3.06 1.72 -0.24
N ILE A 69 3.82 1.20 -1.20
CA ILE A 69 5.07 0.47 -0.98
C ILE A 69 6.13 1.21 -1.77
N ALA A 70 6.98 1.96 -1.08
CA ALA A 70 7.98 2.85 -1.68
C ALA A 70 9.39 2.36 -1.38
N GLU A 71 10.22 2.23 -2.43
CA GLU A 71 11.63 1.85 -2.28
C GLU A 71 12.41 2.99 -1.61
N LEU A 72 13.16 2.67 -0.56
CA LEU A 72 14.04 3.60 0.13
C LEU A 72 15.40 3.71 -0.56
N THR A 73 16.07 4.83 -0.32
CA THR A 73 17.48 5.00 -0.69
C THR A 73 18.37 4.01 0.08
N PRO A 74 19.60 3.69 -0.41
CA PRO A 74 20.48 2.72 0.24
C PRO A 74 20.86 3.06 1.68
N ASP A 75 20.80 4.31 2.07
CA ASP A 75 21.04 4.79 3.45
C ASP A 75 19.74 4.85 4.29
N TYR A 76 18.61 4.45 3.70
CA TYR A 76 17.27 4.41 4.32
C TYR A 76 16.71 5.77 4.76
N THR A 77 17.30 6.88 4.34
CA THR A 77 16.90 8.23 4.78
C THR A 77 15.92 8.92 3.85
N GLY A 78 15.65 8.36 2.67
CA GLY A 78 14.75 8.95 1.69
C GLY A 78 14.12 7.90 0.78
N HIS A 79 13.27 8.35 -0.12
CA HIS A 79 12.66 7.51 -1.14
C HIS A 79 13.43 7.66 -2.47
N THR A 80 13.58 6.56 -3.20
CA THR A 80 14.19 6.58 -4.56
C THR A 80 13.27 7.23 -5.59
N GLY A 81 12.00 7.39 -5.28
CA GLY A 81 10.95 7.80 -6.20
C GLY A 81 10.18 6.62 -6.82
N LYS A 82 10.67 5.40 -6.65
CA LYS A 82 9.94 4.20 -7.08
C LYS A 82 8.96 3.78 -6.02
N PHE A 83 7.71 3.61 -6.39
CA PHE A 83 6.67 3.13 -5.48
C PHE A 83 5.53 2.46 -6.25
N VAL A 84 4.76 1.69 -5.52
CA VAL A 84 3.54 1.08 -6.01
C VAL A 84 2.37 1.49 -5.11
N ARG A 85 1.21 1.63 -5.71
CA ARG A 85 -0.07 1.79 -5.01
C ARG A 85 -0.72 0.42 -4.90
N ALA A 86 -0.67 -0.15 -3.71
CA ALA A 86 -1.26 -1.45 -3.40
C ALA A 86 -2.65 -1.27 -2.79
N PHE A 87 -3.57 -2.14 -3.16
CA PHE A 87 -4.91 -2.21 -2.58
C PHE A 87 -5.71 -0.90 -2.61
N PRO A 88 -5.78 -0.18 -3.74
CA PRO A 88 -6.53 1.07 -3.81
C PRO A 88 -8.01 0.82 -3.47
N GLY A 89 -8.59 1.68 -2.60
CA GLY A 89 -9.96 1.57 -2.13
C GLY A 89 -10.21 0.51 -1.07
N ARG A 90 -9.15 -0.16 -0.55
CA ARG A 90 -9.35 -1.21 0.45
C ARG A 90 -9.36 -0.69 1.89
N PHE A 91 -8.91 0.54 2.14
CA PHE A 91 -8.91 1.17 3.47
C PHE A 91 -8.27 0.25 4.52
N MET A 92 -6.95 0.09 4.40
CA MET A 92 -6.16 -0.76 5.29
C MET A 92 -5.26 0.07 6.19
N GLU A 93 -5.17 -0.32 7.46
CA GLU A 93 -4.32 0.28 8.49
C GLU A 93 -3.36 -0.77 9.07
N ALA A 94 -2.36 -0.32 9.83
CA ALA A 94 -1.37 -1.16 10.50
C ALA A 94 -0.72 -2.19 9.55
N PRO A 95 -0.13 -1.77 8.44
CA PRO A 95 0.44 -2.69 7.47
C PRO A 95 1.65 -3.43 8.06
N ALA A 96 1.75 -4.72 7.75
CA ALA A 96 2.92 -5.55 8.01
C ALA A 96 3.24 -6.40 6.78
N ILE A 97 4.52 -6.56 6.49
CA ILE A 97 5.00 -7.44 5.40
C ILE A 97 6.06 -8.38 5.94
N PHE A 98 6.04 -9.62 5.49
CA PHE A 98 7.12 -10.57 5.68
C PHE A 98 7.30 -11.43 4.43
N LYS A 99 8.49 -12.03 4.30
CA LYS A 99 8.83 -12.94 3.22
C LYS A 99 8.97 -14.36 3.75
N HIS A 100 8.36 -15.31 3.06
CA HIS A 100 8.49 -16.73 3.39
C HIS A 100 8.46 -17.57 2.11
N LYS A 101 9.43 -18.49 1.98
CA LYS A 101 9.55 -19.39 0.81
C LYS A 101 9.45 -18.66 -0.54
N GLY A 102 10.14 -17.50 -0.66
CA GLY A 102 10.20 -16.72 -1.87
C GLY A 102 8.91 -15.96 -2.22
N LYS A 103 7.96 -15.87 -1.30
CA LYS A 103 6.73 -15.09 -1.46
C LYS A 103 6.64 -14.03 -0.38
N TYR A 104 6.02 -12.91 -0.73
CA TYR A 104 5.70 -11.82 0.18
C TYR A 104 4.28 -11.99 0.69
N TYR A 105 4.10 -11.76 1.96
CA TYR A 105 2.81 -11.80 2.65
C TYR A 105 2.55 -10.45 3.28
N PHE A 106 1.40 -9.89 3.00
CA PHE A 106 0.93 -8.64 3.56
C PHE A 106 -0.21 -8.91 4.53
N ILE A 107 -0.20 -8.26 5.67
CA ILE A 107 -1.27 -8.29 6.67
C ILE A 107 -1.59 -6.86 7.08
N ALA A 108 -2.87 -6.55 7.20
CA ALA A 108 -3.34 -5.26 7.70
C ALA A 108 -4.70 -5.40 8.40
N SER A 109 -5.10 -4.36 9.10
CA SER A 109 -6.47 -4.21 9.62
C SER A 109 -7.34 -3.40 8.66
N GLY A 110 -8.64 -3.40 8.89
CA GLY A 110 -9.55 -2.40 8.30
C GLY A 110 -9.58 -1.12 9.11
N CYS A 111 -10.11 -0.05 8.51
CA CYS A 111 -10.27 1.25 9.16
C CYS A 111 -11.58 1.32 9.97
N THR A 112 -11.58 0.77 11.18
CA THR A 112 -12.74 0.76 12.08
C THR A 112 -12.48 1.48 13.40
N GLY A 113 -11.44 2.34 13.45
CA GLY A 113 -10.99 2.97 14.68
C GLY A 113 -10.55 1.89 15.69
N TRP A 114 -11.05 1.98 16.91
CA TRP A 114 -10.72 1.00 17.96
C TRP A 114 -11.65 -0.21 18.00
N ALA A 115 -12.65 -0.29 17.11
CA ALA A 115 -13.49 -1.46 17.03
C ALA A 115 -12.77 -2.64 16.38
N PRO A 116 -12.84 -3.85 16.93
CA PRO A 116 -12.22 -5.02 16.32
C PRO A 116 -12.74 -5.27 14.90
N ASN A 117 -11.85 -5.69 14.01
CA ASN A 117 -12.21 -6.11 12.66
C ASN A 117 -11.37 -7.31 12.22
N ALA A 118 -11.80 -7.97 11.16
CA ALA A 118 -11.06 -9.09 10.59
C ALA A 118 -9.75 -8.60 9.97
N ALA A 119 -8.65 -9.27 10.27
CA ALA A 119 -7.39 -9.05 9.56
C ALA A 119 -7.56 -9.33 8.07
N ARG A 120 -6.90 -8.56 7.24
CA ARG A 120 -6.83 -8.73 5.80
C ARG A 120 -5.46 -9.20 5.43
N SER A 121 -5.37 -10.06 4.43
CA SER A 121 -4.08 -10.59 3.99
C SER A 121 -4.00 -10.71 2.49
N ALA A 122 -2.80 -10.57 1.96
CA ALA A 122 -2.52 -10.77 0.56
C ALA A 122 -1.15 -11.41 0.36
N VAL A 123 -0.97 -12.06 -0.78
CA VAL A 123 0.28 -12.72 -1.16
C VAL A 123 0.75 -12.25 -2.53
N ALA A 124 2.06 -12.10 -2.70
CA ALA A 124 2.68 -11.79 -3.99
C ALA A 124 4.00 -12.55 -4.19
N LYS A 125 4.42 -12.69 -5.44
CA LYS A 125 5.76 -13.20 -5.79
C LYS A 125 6.82 -12.09 -5.83
N ASN A 126 6.38 -10.84 -5.91
CA ASN A 126 7.23 -9.65 -5.95
C ASN A 126 6.65 -8.63 -4.98
N ILE A 127 7.51 -7.88 -4.29
CA ILE A 127 7.06 -6.86 -3.33
C ILE A 127 6.24 -5.75 -3.99
N ALA A 128 6.51 -5.47 -5.25
CA ALA A 128 5.71 -4.56 -6.06
C ALA A 128 4.37 -5.15 -6.54
N GLY A 129 4.09 -6.41 -6.23
CA GLY A 129 2.91 -7.13 -6.71
C GLY A 129 3.14 -7.90 -8.03
N PRO A 130 2.07 -8.33 -8.72
CA PRO A 130 0.68 -8.15 -8.27
C PRO A 130 0.38 -8.92 -6.99
N TRP A 131 -0.42 -8.29 -6.13
CA TRP A 131 -0.90 -8.86 -4.88
C TRP A 131 -2.24 -9.58 -5.08
N THR A 132 -2.42 -10.71 -4.42
CA THR A 132 -3.68 -11.48 -4.40
C THR A 132 -4.15 -11.57 -2.96
N GLU A 133 -5.37 -11.07 -2.68
CA GLU A 133 -6.07 -11.20 -1.41
C GLU A 133 -6.71 -12.58 -1.24
#